data_3fa6c5c21edffa4926304c7ce9af5c62
#
_entry.id   3fa6c5c21edffa4926304c7ce9af5c62
#
_cell.length_a   1.000
_cell.length_b   1.000
_cell.length_c   1.000
_cell.angle_alpha   90.00
_cell.angle_beta   90.00
_cell.angle_gamma   90.00
#
_symmetry.space_group_name_H-M   'P 1'
#
loop_
_entity.id
_entity.type
_entity.pdbx_description
1 polymer ?
#
loop_
_entity_poly.entity_id
_entity_poly.type
_entity_poly.pdbx_seq_one_letter_code
_entity_poly.pdbx_strand_id
1 'polypeptide(L)'
;MKRTILLCFAFFGLFLSTAAHPIALQTAQSIAVKFMGASDVQLVSTYRTDKSAAAIYVLNTEDGFVIVSADDCETPIIGYSHEGRFDPNDVPEQMEAYLQDFVARIQYGIENHIEADEFTAKQWELVKTTGRLNESKTVTAVEPLLTEMWEQGCHYNDLCPTFSKVPCGHAEVGCVAVAMGQIMHYWRYPETGWGTHSYFNAGLTLSADFGNTVYDWDHMPDSLTDDSSDIEVEAVATLLFHCGVAVDMQYTTNGSGADSEDVPDALIRYFNYSRRIHIEKRSDFSDEE
;
A
#
# COMPACT_ATOMS: atom_id res chain seq x y z
N MET A 1 14.14 25.37 75.52
CA MET A 1 14.19 24.16 74.67
C MET A 1 13.16 24.32 73.57
N LYS A 2 13.59 24.72 72.36
CA LYS A 2 12.74 24.85 71.20
C LYS A 2 12.81 23.54 70.35
N ARG A 3 11.69 22.83 70.23
CA ARG A 3 11.59 21.63 69.36
C ARG A 3 11.27 22.07 67.97
N THR A 4 12.20 21.88 67.03
CA THR A 4 12.02 22.06 65.60
C THR A 4 11.42 20.78 65.07
N ILE A 5 10.18 20.85 64.53
CA ILE A 5 9.52 19.74 63.79
C ILE A 5 9.95 19.83 62.35
N LEU A 6 10.68 18.83 61.89
CA LEU A 6 11.10 18.66 60.50
C LEU A 6 9.97 17.95 59.75
N LEU A 7 9.21 18.69 58.90
CA LEU A 7 8.21 18.11 58.02
C LEU A 7 8.92 17.58 56.76
N CYS A 8 9.06 16.25 56.68
CA CYS A 8 9.45 15.60 55.41
C CYS A 8 8.26 15.57 54.46
N PHE A 9 8.26 16.42 53.45
CA PHE A 9 7.38 16.27 52.29
C PHE A 9 7.88 15.10 51.42
N ALA A 10 7.21 13.95 51.50
CA ALA A 10 7.39 12.88 50.55
C ALA A 10 6.73 13.32 49.23
N PHE A 11 7.53 13.72 48.25
CA PHE A 11 7.09 13.92 46.89
C PHE A 11 6.80 12.54 46.28
N PHE A 12 5.54 12.12 46.35
CA PHE A 12 5.05 10.95 45.63
C PHE A 12 4.94 11.36 44.16
N GLY A 13 6.01 11.15 43.41
CA GLY A 13 5.95 11.29 41.94
C GLY A 13 4.95 10.27 41.40
N LEU A 14 3.77 10.71 40.97
CA LEU A 14 2.95 9.93 40.11
C LEU A 14 3.77 9.71 38.81
N PHE A 15 4.39 8.56 38.70
CA PHE A 15 4.74 8.03 37.40
C PHE A 15 3.39 7.72 36.70
N LEU A 16 2.92 8.64 35.86
CA LEU A 16 1.92 8.34 34.86
C LEU A 16 2.60 7.34 33.91
N SER A 17 2.32 6.08 34.13
CA SER A 17 2.63 5.04 33.16
C SER A 17 1.82 5.38 31.90
N THR A 18 2.47 5.90 30.89
CA THR A 18 1.88 6.14 29.57
C THR A 18 1.98 4.82 28.81
N ALA A 19 1.09 3.89 29.11
CA ALA A 19 0.92 2.70 28.28
C ALA A 19 0.12 3.08 27.04
N ALA A 20 0.32 2.37 25.92
CA ALA A 20 -0.54 2.45 24.74
C ALA A 20 -2.03 2.53 25.11
N HIS A 21 -2.77 3.47 24.53
CA HIS A 21 -4.13 3.74 24.97
C HIS A 21 -5.12 3.42 23.85
N PRO A 22 -6.15 2.60 24.16
CA PRO A 22 -7.19 2.30 23.19
C PRO A 22 -7.97 3.56 22.80
N ILE A 23 -8.19 3.73 21.53
CA ILE A 23 -8.99 4.81 20.95
C ILE A 23 -10.44 4.37 20.92
N ALA A 24 -11.29 5.09 21.65
CA ALA A 24 -12.72 4.81 21.63
C ALA A 24 -13.34 5.09 20.25
N LEU A 25 -14.35 4.30 19.85
CA LEU A 25 -15.05 4.46 18.58
C LEU A 25 -15.55 5.89 18.35
N GLN A 26 -16.12 6.55 19.38
CA GLN A 26 -16.57 7.93 19.25
C GLN A 26 -15.45 8.90 18.92
N THR A 27 -14.24 8.66 19.45
CA THR A 27 -13.05 9.45 19.12
C THR A 27 -12.66 9.22 17.66
N ALA A 28 -12.61 7.96 17.21
CA ALA A 28 -12.32 7.61 15.82
C ALA A 28 -13.35 8.22 14.85
N GLN A 29 -14.65 8.19 15.19
CA GLN A 29 -15.70 8.85 14.40
C GLN A 29 -15.51 10.37 14.34
N SER A 30 -15.17 11.01 15.46
CA SER A 30 -14.90 12.46 15.48
C SER A 30 -13.69 12.84 14.63
N ILE A 31 -12.63 12.01 14.64
CA ILE A 31 -11.47 12.19 13.79
C ILE A 31 -11.87 12.02 12.33
N ALA A 32 -12.59 10.95 11.99
CA ALA A 32 -13.04 10.66 10.65
C ALA A 32 -13.88 11.79 10.04
N VAL A 33 -14.84 12.31 10.79
CA VAL A 33 -15.66 13.48 10.37
C VAL A 33 -14.77 14.68 10.04
N LYS A 34 -13.83 15.02 10.93
CA LYS A 34 -12.94 16.17 10.73
C LYS A 34 -11.98 15.95 9.57
N PHE A 35 -11.37 14.76 9.49
CA PHE A 35 -10.35 14.42 8.50
C PHE A 35 -10.93 14.38 7.09
N MET A 36 -12.08 13.74 6.93
CA MET A 36 -12.76 13.61 5.64
C MET A 36 -13.56 14.87 5.26
N GLY A 37 -13.76 15.81 6.19
CA GLY A 37 -14.66 16.96 5.99
C GLY A 37 -16.12 16.55 5.81
N ALA A 38 -16.50 15.37 6.31
CA ALA A 38 -17.82 14.80 6.16
C ALA A 38 -18.80 15.33 7.22
N SER A 39 -20.10 15.26 6.93
CA SER A 39 -21.16 15.62 7.89
C SER A 39 -21.41 14.52 8.91
N ASP A 40 -21.21 13.26 8.51
CA ASP A 40 -21.41 12.06 9.32
C ASP A 40 -20.55 10.91 8.79
N VAL A 41 -20.32 9.88 9.63
CA VAL A 41 -19.59 8.66 9.28
C VAL A 41 -20.30 7.44 9.86
N GLN A 42 -20.31 6.36 9.08
CA GLN A 42 -20.90 5.08 9.47
C GLN A 42 -19.80 4.05 9.70
N LEU A 43 -19.75 3.44 10.89
CA LEU A 43 -18.89 2.28 11.13
C LEU A 43 -19.39 1.09 10.30
N VAL A 44 -18.52 0.54 9.44
CA VAL A 44 -18.84 -0.62 8.59
C VAL A 44 -18.03 -1.85 8.93
N SER A 45 -16.85 -1.70 9.52
CA SER A 45 -16.06 -2.83 10.02
C SER A 45 -15.23 -2.45 11.25
N THR A 46 -14.94 -3.47 12.07
CA THR A 46 -13.97 -3.38 13.16
C THR A 46 -13.07 -4.61 13.10
N TYR A 47 -11.83 -4.40 12.76
CA TYR A 47 -10.81 -5.44 12.87
C TYR A 47 -10.36 -5.57 14.33
N ARG A 48 -10.11 -6.79 14.77
CA ARG A 48 -9.82 -7.07 16.19
C ARG A 48 -8.58 -7.91 16.32
N THR A 49 -7.88 -7.71 17.43
CA THR A 49 -6.79 -8.60 17.88
C THR A 49 -7.33 -9.96 18.29
N ASP A 50 -6.46 -10.95 18.44
CA ASP A 50 -6.79 -12.28 18.93
C ASP A 50 -7.45 -12.26 20.33
N LYS A 51 -7.16 -11.23 21.13
CA LYS A 51 -7.77 -10.98 22.45
C LYS A 51 -9.06 -10.16 22.37
N SER A 52 -9.60 -9.98 21.19
CA SER A 52 -10.85 -9.25 20.92
C SER A 52 -10.82 -7.74 21.20
N ALA A 53 -9.65 -7.15 21.44
CA ALA A 53 -9.52 -5.69 21.45
C ALA A 53 -9.73 -5.13 20.04
N ALA A 54 -10.35 -3.95 19.92
CA ALA A 54 -10.41 -3.27 18.64
C ALA A 54 -8.98 -2.86 18.21
N ALA A 55 -8.63 -3.14 16.97
CA ALA A 55 -7.35 -2.73 16.38
C ALA A 55 -7.57 -1.64 15.31
N ILE A 56 -8.61 -1.78 14.49
CA ILE A 56 -8.91 -0.86 13.41
C ILE A 56 -10.42 -0.62 13.32
N TYR A 57 -10.82 0.62 13.05
CA TYR A 57 -12.18 1.01 12.66
C TYR A 57 -12.20 1.43 11.21
N VAL A 58 -13.10 0.85 10.42
CA VAL A 58 -13.39 1.28 9.04
C VAL A 58 -14.71 2.05 9.02
N LEU A 59 -14.65 3.29 8.57
CA LEU A 59 -15.74 4.25 8.63
C LEU A 59 -16.03 4.77 7.22
N ASN A 60 -17.26 4.53 6.73
CA ASN A 60 -17.71 5.11 5.46
C ASN A 60 -18.27 6.52 5.67
N THR A 61 -18.01 7.39 4.72
CA THR A 61 -18.68 8.68 4.52
C THR A 61 -19.78 8.56 3.46
N GLU A 62 -20.33 9.67 2.99
CA GLU A 62 -21.28 9.68 1.87
C GLU A 62 -20.62 9.11 0.60
N ASP A 63 -19.44 9.61 0.23
CA ASP A 63 -18.74 9.32 -1.04
C ASP A 63 -17.36 8.69 -0.86
N GLY A 64 -16.97 8.30 0.35
CA GLY A 64 -15.63 7.77 0.61
C GLY A 64 -15.57 6.91 1.86
N PHE A 65 -14.35 6.58 2.29
CA PHE A 65 -14.12 5.88 3.55
C PHE A 65 -12.79 6.30 4.19
N VAL A 66 -12.66 6.03 5.48
CA VAL A 66 -11.42 6.22 6.24
C VAL A 66 -11.19 5.06 7.21
N ILE A 67 -9.96 4.66 7.34
CA ILE A 67 -9.49 3.57 8.19
C ILE A 67 -8.68 4.19 9.32
N VAL A 68 -9.18 4.05 10.55
CA VAL A 68 -8.64 4.69 11.74
C VAL A 68 -8.09 3.63 12.69
N SER A 69 -6.87 3.81 13.21
CA SER A 69 -6.34 2.95 14.27
C SER A 69 -7.20 3.03 15.52
N ALA A 70 -7.37 1.90 16.19
CA ALA A 70 -8.08 1.82 17.47
C ALA A 70 -7.13 1.83 18.69
N ASP A 71 -5.84 2.07 18.47
CA ASP A 71 -4.84 2.24 19.52
C ASP A 71 -3.83 3.31 19.10
N ASP A 72 -3.32 4.08 20.06
CA ASP A 72 -2.41 5.20 19.77
C ASP A 72 -0.95 4.78 19.56
N CYS A 73 -0.61 3.50 19.74
CA CYS A 73 0.70 2.97 19.39
C CYS A 73 0.98 2.95 17.89
N GLU A 74 -0.05 3.12 17.05
CA GLU A 74 0.04 3.14 15.59
C GLU A 74 -0.48 4.48 15.04
N THR A 75 -0.15 4.78 13.77
CA THR A 75 -0.60 5.99 13.08
C THR A 75 -2.13 6.15 13.15
N PRO A 76 -2.66 7.38 13.35
CA PRO A 76 -4.11 7.58 13.50
C PRO A 76 -4.92 7.23 12.25
N ILE A 77 -4.42 7.52 11.06
CA ILE A 77 -5.08 7.23 9.78
C ILE A 77 -4.23 6.21 9.02
N ILE A 78 -4.77 5.00 8.86
CA ILE A 78 -4.12 3.90 8.14
C ILE A 78 -4.34 4.04 6.64
N GLY A 79 -5.51 4.52 6.24
CA GLY A 79 -5.85 4.74 4.85
C GLY A 79 -7.18 5.47 4.68
N TYR A 80 -7.41 6.03 3.50
CA TYR A 80 -8.67 6.69 3.17
C TYR A 80 -8.87 6.77 1.66
N SER A 81 -10.12 6.98 1.27
CA SER A 81 -10.49 7.38 -0.09
C SER A 81 -11.59 8.43 -0.02
N HIS A 82 -11.55 9.39 -0.93
CA HIS A 82 -12.63 10.37 -1.12
C HIS A 82 -13.68 9.88 -2.13
N GLU A 83 -13.48 8.71 -2.71
CA GLU A 83 -14.37 8.10 -3.70
C GLU A 83 -14.68 6.66 -3.31
N GLY A 84 -15.88 6.18 -3.68
CA GLY A 84 -16.33 4.83 -3.41
C GLY A 84 -16.71 4.60 -1.94
N ARG A 85 -16.92 3.36 -1.57
CA ARG A 85 -17.27 2.94 -0.20
C ARG A 85 -16.58 1.63 0.11
N PHE A 86 -16.16 1.46 1.33
CA PHE A 86 -15.64 0.17 1.80
C PHE A 86 -16.81 -0.80 2.00
N ASP A 87 -16.77 -1.95 1.29
CA ASP A 87 -17.70 -3.06 1.51
C ASP A 87 -16.97 -4.18 2.28
N PRO A 88 -17.35 -4.47 3.54
CA PRO A 88 -16.69 -5.50 4.33
C PRO A 88 -16.94 -6.93 3.80
N ASN A 89 -17.85 -7.13 2.83
CA ASN A 89 -18.12 -8.43 2.22
C ASN A 89 -17.38 -8.62 0.89
N ASP A 90 -16.74 -7.58 0.37
CA ASP A 90 -16.00 -7.60 -0.89
C ASP A 90 -14.67 -6.84 -0.75
N VAL A 91 -13.84 -7.31 0.19
CA VAL A 91 -12.50 -6.75 0.43
C VAL A 91 -11.51 -7.52 -0.42
N PRO A 92 -10.76 -6.85 -1.31
CA PRO A 92 -9.69 -7.50 -2.08
C PRO A 92 -8.68 -8.19 -1.15
N GLU A 93 -8.18 -9.37 -1.54
CA GLU A 93 -7.27 -10.17 -0.73
C GLU A 93 -6.01 -9.38 -0.30
N GLN A 94 -5.47 -8.55 -1.18
CA GLN A 94 -4.32 -7.70 -0.91
C GLN A 94 -4.63 -6.63 0.14
N MET A 95 -5.82 -6.05 0.08
CA MET A 95 -6.28 -5.08 1.08
C MET A 95 -6.51 -5.76 2.44
N GLU A 96 -7.11 -6.94 2.43
CA GLU A 96 -7.29 -7.72 3.66
C GLU A 96 -5.94 -8.07 4.30
N ALA A 97 -4.95 -8.54 3.51
CA ALA A 97 -3.61 -8.84 3.99
C ALA A 97 -2.93 -7.58 4.59
N TYR A 98 -3.05 -6.44 3.92
CA TYR A 98 -2.54 -5.16 4.42
C TYR A 98 -3.17 -4.75 5.75
N LEU A 99 -4.49 -4.87 5.90
CA LEU A 99 -5.18 -4.56 7.15
C LEU A 99 -4.81 -5.53 8.28
N GLN A 100 -4.61 -6.81 7.96
CA GLN A 100 -4.19 -7.81 8.93
C GLN A 100 -2.75 -7.56 9.44
N ASP A 101 -1.85 -7.01 8.61
CA ASP A 101 -0.53 -6.57 9.07
C ASP A 101 -0.64 -5.47 10.12
N PHE A 102 -1.48 -4.46 9.90
CA PHE A 102 -1.74 -3.42 10.92
C PHE A 102 -2.37 -4.00 12.20
N VAL A 103 -3.29 -4.96 12.08
CA VAL A 103 -3.85 -5.65 13.25
C VAL A 103 -2.74 -6.33 14.05
N ALA A 104 -1.82 -7.04 13.38
CA ALA A 104 -0.71 -7.73 14.03
C ALA A 104 0.24 -6.73 14.72
N ARG A 105 0.57 -5.61 14.09
CA ARG A 105 1.41 -4.55 14.65
C ARG A 105 0.77 -3.91 15.88
N ILE A 106 -0.52 -3.57 15.80
CA ILE A 106 -1.28 -2.99 16.94
C ILE A 106 -1.36 -4.01 18.08
N GLN A 107 -1.64 -5.27 17.78
CA GLN A 107 -1.64 -6.34 18.77
C GLN A 107 -0.29 -6.45 19.49
N TYR A 108 0.80 -6.43 18.74
CA TYR A 108 2.16 -6.45 19.29
C TYR A 108 2.42 -5.22 20.17
N GLY A 109 1.99 -4.04 19.73
CA GLY A 109 2.11 -2.79 20.48
C GLY A 109 1.37 -2.85 21.83
N ILE A 110 0.12 -3.32 21.81
CA ILE A 110 -0.70 -3.49 23.03
C ILE A 110 -0.06 -4.51 23.99
N GLU A 111 0.38 -5.66 23.48
CA GLU A 111 0.94 -6.75 24.28
C GLU A 111 2.29 -6.42 24.91
N ASN A 112 3.09 -5.59 24.24
CA ASN A 112 4.40 -5.17 24.71
C ASN A 112 4.41 -3.76 25.32
N HIS A 113 3.24 -3.13 25.50
CA HIS A 113 3.10 -1.79 26.07
C HIS A 113 3.96 -0.75 25.35
N ILE A 114 3.98 -0.82 24.01
CA ILE A 114 4.71 0.13 23.16
C ILE A 114 3.93 1.45 23.13
N GLU A 115 4.60 2.52 23.50
CA GLU A 115 4.08 3.88 23.43
C GLU A 115 4.25 4.41 21.99
N ALA A 116 3.36 5.35 21.59
CA ALA A 116 3.58 6.11 20.39
C ALA A 116 4.93 6.84 20.42
N ASP A 117 5.68 6.79 19.35
CA ASP A 117 6.84 7.66 19.20
C ASP A 117 6.42 9.14 19.15
N GLU A 118 7.38 10.07 19.21
CA GLU A 118 7.09 11.50 19.20
C GLU A 118 6.31 11.95 17.95
N PHE A 119 6.61 11.35 16.81
CA PHE A 119 5.94 11.66 15.54
C PHE A 119 4.49 11.18 15.55
N THR A 120 4.26 9.93 15.91
CA THR A 120 2.94 9.31 16.02
C THR A 120 2.05 10.02 17.05
N ALA A 121 2.60 10.33 18.24
CA ALA A 121 1.89 11.08 19.26
C ALA A 121 1.46 12.47 18.77
N LYS A 122 2.32 13.15 18.04
CA LYS A 122 2.04 14.46 17.43
C LYS A 122 0.99 14.38 16.34
N GLN A 123 0.99 13.33 15.54
CA GLN A 123 -0.05 13.06 14.55
C GLN A 123 -1.42 12.87 15.22
N TRP A 124 -1.49 12.11 16.29
CA TRP A 124 -2.70 11.91 17.07
C TRP A 124 -3.24 13.23 17.66
N GLU A 125 -2.38 14.08 18.22
CA GLU A 125 -2.77 15.39 18.72
C GLU A 125 -3.35 16.27 17.60
N LEU A 126 -2.66 16.32 16.48
CA LEU A 126 -3.04 17.15 15.35
C LEU A 126 -4.36 16.70 14.71
N VAL A 127 -4.52 15.40 14.45
CA VAL A 127 -5.74 14.88 13.84
C VAL A 127 -6.96 15.02 14.76
N LYS A 128 -6.80 14.81 16.07
CA LYS A 128 -7.87 15.04 17.06
C LYS A 128 -8.34 16.49 17.10
N THR A 129 -7.42 17.43 16.98
CA THR A 129 -7.71 18.87 17.09
C THR A 129 -8.15 19.48 15.76
N THR A 130 -7.45 19.24 14.68
CA THR A 130 -7.63 19.92 13.39
C THR A 130 -8.23 19.06 12.29
N GLY A 131 -8.27 17.75 12.45
CA GLY A 131 -8.62 16.81 11.37
C GLY A 131 -7.54 16.70 10.29
N ARG A 132 -6.29 17.08 10.57
CA ARG A 132 -5.19 17.01 9.62
C ARG A 132 -4.08 16.14 10.17
N LEU A 133 -3.39 15.42 9.29
CA LEU A 133 -2.10 14.82 9.61
C LEU A 133 -1.02 15.89 9.53
N ASN A 134 0.06 15.72 10.28
CA ASN A 134 1.21 16.61 10.17
C ASN A 134 1.75 16.43 8.75
N GLU A 135 1.66 17.46 7.92
CA GLU A 135 2.44 17.46 6.70
C GLU A 135 3.91 17.45 7.15
N SER A 136 4.59 16.37 6.79
CA SER A 136 6.04 16.25 6.97
C SER A 136 6.70 17.60 6.68
N LYS A 137 7.70 18.00 7.50
CA LYS A 137 8.51 19.23 7.30
C LYS A 137 8.57 19.57 5.82
N THR A 138 8.29 20.82 5.45
CA THR A 138 8.35 21.35 4.09
C THR A 138 9.42 20.67 3.23
N VAL A 139 9.17 19.47 2.82
CA VAL A 139 9.75 18.91 1.63
C VAL A 139 9.08 19.69 0.52
N THR A 140 9.84 20.36 -0.30
CA THR A 140 9.33 20.92 -1.55
C THR A 140 8.53 19.80 -2.18
N ALA A 141 7.20 19.98 -2.28
CA ALA A 141 6.35 18.95 -2.82
C ALA A 141 6.91 18.58 -4.20
N VAL A 142 7.28 17.33 -4.37
CA VAL A 142 7.62 16.81 -5.69
C VAL A 142 6.30 16.36 -6.29
N GLU A 143 5.92 16.98 -7.40
CA GLU A 143 4.75 16.55 -8.16
C GLU A 143 4.93 15.08 -8.56
N PRO A 144 3.83 14.30 -8.64
CA PRO A 144 3.90 12.91 -9.10
C PRO A 144 4.67 12.81 -10.41
N LEU A 145 5.66 11.95 -10.47
CA LEU A 145 6.47 11.73 -11.68
C LEU A 145 5.75 10.84 -12.69
N LEU A 146 4.94 9.91 -12.18
CA LEU A 146 4.17 8.98 -12.99
C LEU A 146 2.78 9.57 -13.25
N THR A 147 2.33 9.52 -14.48
CA THR A 147 0.98 9.94 -14.92
C THR A 147 0.09 8.75 -15.24
N GLU A 148 0.69 7.57 -15.38
CA GLU A 148 0.02 6.35 -15.74
C GLU A 148 -0.93 5.88 -14.64
N MET A 149 -2.18 5.63 -15.02
CA MET A 149 -3.23 5.04 -14.20
C MET A 149 -3.46 3.59 -14.62
N TRP A 150 -2.38 2.83 -14.84
CA TRP A 150 -2.48 1.46 -15.29
C TRP A 150 -3.01 0.53 -14.19
N GLU A 151 -3.85 -0.39 -14.61
CA GLU A 151 -4.51 -1.36 -13.77
C GLU A 151 -4.00 -2.79 -14.04
N GLN A 152 -4.60 -3.78 -13.38
CA GLN A 152 -4.19 -5.18 -13.50
C GLN A 152 -5.20 -6.01 -14.34
N GLY A 153 -6.35 -5.44 -14.62
CA GLY A 153 -7.51 -6.12 -15.21
C GLY A 153 -7.59 -6.02 -16.73
N CYS A 154 -8.83 -5.93 -17.22
CA CYS A 154 -9.17 -5.95 -18.65
C CYS A 154 -8.32 -4.98 -19.47
N HIS A 155 -7.95 -5.42 -20.67
CA HIS A 155 -7.02 -4.79 -21.61
C HIS A 155 -5.55 -4.87 -21.17
N TYR A 156 -5.23 -4.62 -19.91
CA TYR A 156 -3.86 -4.72 -19.38
C TYR A 156 -3.38 -6.17 -19.29
N ASN A 157 -4.30 -7.11 -19.07
CA ASN A 157 -4.01 -8.53 -18.85
C ASN A 157 -4.25 -9.43 -20.09
N ASP A 158 -4.44 -8.87 -21.26
CA ASP A 158 -4.83 -9.61 -22.48
C ASP A 158 -3.84 -10.72 -22.87
N LEU A 159 -2.57 -10.60 -22.49
CA LEU A 159 -1.54 -11.61 -22.71
C LEU A 159 -1.29 -12.52 -21.49
N CYS A 160 -1.90 -12.26 -20.36
CA CYS A 160 -1.79 -13.10 -19.17
C CYS A 160 -2.51 -14.45 -19.36
N PRO A 161 -2.17 -15.47 -18.55
CA PRO A 161 -2.79 -16.79 -18.64
C PRO A 161 -4.31 -16.74 -18.54
N THR A 162 -4.98 -17.52 -19.42
CA THR A 162 -6.44 -17.64 -19.43
C THR A 162 -6.94 -18.52 -18.30
N PHE A 163 -7.94 -18.02 -17.56
CA PHE A 163 -8.68 -18.79 -16.58
C PHE A 163 -10.19 -18.67 -16.82
N SER A 164 -10.91 -19.76 -16.66
CA SER A 164 -12.38 -19.70 -16.63
C SER A 164 -12.83 -19.09 -15.30
N LYS A 165 -13.76 -18.12 -15.33
CA LYS A 165 -14.40 -17.50 -14.17
C LYS A 165 -13.63 -16.35 -13.50
N VAL A 166 -12.69 -15.76 -14.19
CA VAL A 166 -12.08 -14.48 -13.81
C VAL A 166 -12.58 -13.37 -14.73
N PRO A 167 -12.56 -12.10 -14.33
CA PRO A 167 -12.89 -10.98 -15.20
C PRO A 167 -12.06 -11.02 -16.49
N CYS A 168 -12.69 -10.72 -17.63
CA CYS A 168 -12.06 -10.73 -18.96
C CYS A 168 -11.38 -12.05 -19.39
N GLY A 169 -11.52 -13.12 -18.59
CA GLY A 169 -11.01 -14.44 -18.94
C GLY A 169 -9.51 -14.63 -18.75
N HIS A 170 -8.79 -13.66 -18.22
CA HIS A 170 -7.34 -13.69 -17.98
C HIS A 170 -7.00 -13.43 -16.50
N ALA A 171 -5.90 -14.01 -16.02
CA ALA A 171 -5.36 -13.66 -14.72
C ALA A 171 -5.01 -12.17 -14.67
N GLU A 172 -5.06 -11.57 -13.50
CA GLU A 172 -4.55 -10.21 -13.30
C GLU A 172 -3.06 -10.13 -13.61
N VAL A 173 -2.61 -8.97 -14.07
CA VAL A 173 -1.19 -8.71 -14.40
C VAL A 173 -0.26 -8.93 -13.20
N GLY A 174 -0.70 -8.56 -11.99
CA GLY A 174 0.11 -8.53 -10.79
C GLY A 174 0.77 -7.16 -10.54
N CYS A 175 0.64 -6.67 -9.30
CA CYS A 175 1.05 -5.32 -8.91
C CYS A 175 2.55 -5.05 -9.14
N VAL A 176 3.42 -6.05 -8.96
CA VAL A 176 4.86 -5.93 -9.22
C VAL A 176 5.13 -5.64 -10.69
N ALA A 177 4.46 -6.35 -11.61
CA ALA A 177 4.63 -6.12 -13.04
C ALA A 177 4.07 -4.76 -13.49
N VAL A 178 2.94 -4.31 -12.93
CA VAL A 178 2.40 -2.96 -13.20
C VAL A 178 3.38 -1.89 -12.75
N ALA A 179 3.91 -1.99 -11.52
CA ALA A 179 4.87 -1.02 -11.01
C ALA A 179 6.16 -0.97 -11.85
N MET A 180 6.67 -2.14 -12.29
CA MET A 180 7.80 -2.20 -13.22
C MET A 180 7.47 -1.50 -14.53
N GLY A 181 6.32 -1.83 -15.13
CA GLY A 181 5.88 -1.26 -16.40
C GLY A 181 5.75 0.25 -16.36
N GLN A 182 5.14 0.81 -15.32
CA GLN A 182 4.99 2.25 -15.15
C GLN A 182 6.37 2.96 -15.04
N ILE A 183 7.30 2.42 -14.28
CA ILE A 183 8.66 2.97 -14.20
C ILE A 183 9.36 2.91 -15.57
N MET A 184 9.22 1.80 -16.28
CA MET A 184 9.81 1.64 -17.61
C MET A 184 9.17 2.57 -18.63
N HIS A 185 7.86 2.80 -18.56
CA HIS A 185 7.14 3.75 -19.41
C HIS A 185 7.58 5.19 -19.15
N TYR A 186 7.71 5.60 -17.90
CA TYR A 186 8.23 6.93 -17.55
C TYR A 186 9.59 7.23 -18.21
N TRP A 187 10.49 6.24 -18.21
CA TRP A 187 11.81 6.38 -18.85
C TRP A 187 11.80 6.06 -20.35
N ARG A 188 10.72 5.47 -20.87
CA ARG A 188 10.59 4.96 -22.24
C ARG A 188 11.78 4.08 -22.62
N TYR A 189 12.13 3.15 -21.72
CA TYR A 189 13.35 2.35 -21.81
C TYR A 189 13.12 0.92 -21.29
N PRO A 190 13.73 -0.09 -21.95
CA PRO A 190 14.54 -0.03 -23.18
C PRO A 190 13.66 0.00 -24.45
N GLU A 191 14.23 0.34 -25.62
CA GLU A 191 13.57 0.14 -26.91
C GLU A 191 13.38 -1.35 -27.19
N THR A 192 14.41 -2.17 -26.89
CA THR A 192 14.38 -3.64 -27.02
C THR A 192 15.07 -4.25 -25.83
N GLY A 193 14.51 -5.33 -25.27
CA GLY A 193 15.11 -6.04 -24.15
C GLY A 193 16.26 -6.94 -24.57
N TRP A 194 16.61 -7.91 -23.71
CA TRP A 194 17.71 -8.84 -23.93
C TRP A 194 17.32 -10.28 -23.62
N GLY A 195 17.62 -11.20 -24.54
CA GLY A 195 17.44 -12.64 -24.35
C GLY A 195 15.98 -13.08 -24.25
N THR A 196 15.80 -14.25 -23.68
CA THR A 196 14.49 -14.89 -23.48
C THR A 196 14.41 -15.44 -22.06
N HIS A 197 13.20 -15.56 -21.54
CA HIS A 197 12.93 -16.28 -20.29
C HIS A 197 11.69 -17.13 -20.40
N SER A 198 11.68 -18.25 -19.68
CA SER A 198 10.49 -19.08 -19.55
C SER A 198 10.48 -19.79 -18.20
N TYR A 199 9.29 -19.93 -17.64
CA TYR A 199 9.06 -20.67 -16.39
C TYR A 199 7.72 -21.38 -16.43
N PHE A 200 7.47 -22.24 -15.45
CA PHE A 200 6.24 -23.02 -15.38
C PHE A 200 5.35 -22.49 -14.24
N ASN A 201 4.13 -22.08 -14.58
CA ASN A 201 3.12 -21.65 -13.61
C ASN A 201 1.73 -22.08 -14.05
N ALA A 202 0.86 -22.43 -13.11
CA ALA A 202 -0.55 -22.78 -13.35
C ALA A 202 -0.79 -23.85 -14.42
N GLY A 203 0.15 -24.79 -14.61
CA GLY A 203 0.04 -25.82 -15.63
C GLY A 203 0.50 -25.40 -17.03
N LEU A 204 1.00 -24.18 -17.20
CA LEU A 204 1.45 -23.60 -18.45
C LEU A 204 2.96 -23.27 -18.40
N THR A 205 3.62 -23.33 -19.53
CA THR A 205 4.93 -22.69 -19.72
C THR A 205 4.69 -21.28 -20.23
N LEU A 206 5.06 -20.31 -19.42
CA LEU A 206 5.01 -18.90 -19.76
C LEU A 206 6.38 -18.45 -20.26
N SER A 207 6.41 -17.63 -21.30
CA SER A 207 7.68 -17.22 -21.90
C SER A 207 7.58 -15.83 -22.51
N ALA A 208 8.71 -15.11 -22.50
CA ALA A 208 8.90 -13.84 -23.18
C ALA A 208 10.22 -13.84 -23.95
N ASP A 209 10.20 -13.27 -25.14
CA ASP A 209 11.37 -13.03 -25.98
C ASP A 209 11.70 -11.54 -25.96
N PHE A 210 12.38 -11.12 -24.93
CA PHE A 210 12.72 -9.72 -24.71
C PHE A 210 13.61 -9.16 -25.82
N GLY A 211 14.55 -10.00 -26.30
CA GLY A 211 15.56 -9.59 -27.28
C GLY A 211 15.02 -9.34 -28.68
N ASN A 212 13.86 -9.90 -29.02
CA ASN A 212 13.19 -9.69 -30.31
C ASN A 212 11.92 -8.84 -30.19
N THR A 213 11.61 -8.31 -29.01
CA THR A 213 10.46 -7.44 -28.80
C THR A 213 10.88 -5.99 -28.78
N VAL A 214 10.26 -5.17 -29.62
CA VAL A 214 10.36 -3.72 -29.59
C VAL A 214 9.20 -3.20 -28.75
N TYR A 215 9.48 -2.45 -27.70
CA TYR A 215 8.44 -1.85 -26.87
C TYR A 215 7.97 -0.53 -27.50
N ASP A 216 6.71 -0.49 -27.90
CA ASP A 216 6.13 0.63 -28.62
C ASP A 216 5.62 1.72 -27.67
N TRP A 217 6.57 2.47 -27.11
CA TRP A 217 6.32 3.53 -26.13
C TRP A 217 5.37 4.61 -26.63
N ASP A 218 5.27 4.84 -27.95
CA ASP A 218 4.42 5.87 -28.54
C ASP A 218 2.94 5.49 -28.51
N HIS A 219 2.64 4.20 -28.41
CA HIS A 219 1.29 3.68 -28.32
C HIS A 219 0.90 3.18 -26.92
N MET A 220 1.62 3.60 -25.88
CA MET A 220 1.27 3.32 -24.48
C MET A 220 0.63 4.56 -23.86
N PRO A 221 -0.72 4.65 -23.77
CA PRO A 221 -1.38 5.79 -23.14
C PRO A 221 -1.32 5.70 -21.62
N ASP A 222 -1.62 6.81 -20.92
CA ASP A 222 -1.69 6.87 -19.47
C ASP A 222 -2.76 5.93 -18.87
N SER A 223 -3.78 5.56 -19.64
CA SER A 223 -4.78 4.55 -19.25
C SER A 223 -5.38 3.85 -20.47
N LEU A 224 -5.77 2.57 -20.32
CA LEU A 224 -6.55 1.83 -21.28
C LEU A 224 -8.03 1.87 -20.89
N THR A 225 -8.91 1.90 -21.90
CA THR A 225 -10.36 1.89 -21.77
C THR A 225 -10.97 1.00 -22.84
N ASP A 226 -12.28 0.75 -22.79
CA ASP A 226 -13.00 0.01 -23.85
C ASP A 226 -12.91 0.67 -25.25
N ASP A 227 -12.53 1.95 -25.32
CA ASP A 227 -12.35 2.70 -26.57
C ASP A 227 -10.88 2.70 -27.05
N SER A 228 -9.94 2.10 -26.30
CA SER A 228 -8.54 2.01 -26.70
C SER A 228 -8.37 1.13 -27.92
N SER A 229 -7.46 1.52 -28.81
CA SER A 229 -7.17 0.74 -30.01
C SER A 229 -6.43 -0.56 -29.71
N ASP A 230 -6.55 -1.56 -30.56
CA ASP A 230 -5.83 -2.84 -30.43
C ASP A 230 -4.30 -2.63 -30.30
N ILE A 231 -3.76 -1.60 -30.97
CA ILE A 231 -2.31 -1.29 -30.93
C ILE A 231 -1.92 -0.79 -29.53
N GLU A 232 -2.72 0.07 -28.91
CA GLU A 232 -2.48 0.58 -27.56
C GLU A 232 -2.58 -0.55 -26.52
N VAL A 233 -3.61 -1.38 -26.63
CA VAL A 233 -3.79 -2.56 -25.76
C VAL A 233 -2.62 -3.53 -25.91
N GLU A 234 -2.23 -3.89 -27.13
CA GLU A 234 -1.11 -4.79 -27.40
C GLU A 234 0.21 -4.23 -26.87
N ALA A 235 0.46 -2.93 -27.04
CA ALA A 235 1.69 -2.28 -26.55
C ALA A 235 1.82 -2.40 -25.02
N VAL A 236 0.78 -2.00 -24.29
CA VAL A 236 0.79 -2.03 -22.81
C VAL A 236 0.76 -3.47 -22.29
N ALA A 237 -0.12 -4.33 -22.80
CA ALA A 237 -0.24 -5.72 -22.38
C ALA A 237 1.05 -6.51 -22.62
N THR A 238 1.77 -6.25 -23.73
CA THR A 238 3.08 -6.88 -24.00
C THR A 238 4.11 -6.50 -22.95
N LEU A 239 4.24 -5.21 -22.63
CA LEU A 239 5.17 -4.75 -21.62
C LEU A 239 4.86 -5.37 -20.26
N LEU A 240 3.61 -5.31 -19.83
CA LEU A 240 3.18 -5.79 -18.52
C LEU A 240 3.34 -7.32 -18.39
N PHE A 241 2.96 -8.09 -19.41
CA PHE A 241 3.17 -9.53 -19.43
C PHE A 241 4.65 -9.88 -19.39
N HIS A 242 5.50 -9.16 -20.13
CA HIS A 242 6.96 -9.36 -20.09
C HIS A 242 7.54 -9.02 -18.71
N CYS A 243 7.08 -7.96 -18.07
CA CYS A 243 7.45 -7.66 -16.67
C CYS A 243 7.06 -8.83 -15.75
N GLY A 244 5.86 -9.38 -15.90
CA GLY A 244 5.42 -10.54 -15.14
C GLY A 244 6.27 -11.79 -15.38
N VAL A 245 6.61 -12.08 -16.64
CA VAL A 245 7.50 -13.22 -16.98
C VAL A 245 8.90 -13.01 -16.40
N ALA A 246 9.39 -11.78 -16.40
CA ALA A 246 10.73 -11.45 -15.91
C ALA A 246 10.93 -11.70 -14.40
N VAL A 247 9.83 -11.68 -13.62
CA VAL A 247 9.83 -11.91 -12.16
C VAL A 247 9.15 -13.22 -11.75
N ASP A 248 8.99 -14.17 -12.68
CA ASP A 248 8.34 -15.47 -12.43
C ASP A 248 6.97 -15.34 -11.75
N MET A 249 6.13 -14.39 -12.22
CA MET A 249 4.82 -14.06 -11.66
C MET A 249 3.97 -15.30 -11.40
N GLN A 250 3.48 -15.44 -10.19
CA GLN A 250 2.56 -16.51 -9.81
C GLN A 250 1.12 -16.11 -10.15
N TYR A 251 0.70 -16.44 -11.36
CA TYR A 251 -0.67 -16.20 -11.83
C TYR A 251 -1.65 -17.20 -11.22
N THR A 252 -2.72 -16.69 -10.62
CA THR A 252 -3.80 -17.51 -10.06
C THR A 252 -5.17 -16.95 -10.42
N THR A 253 -6.25 -17.64 -10.04
CA THR A 253 -7.63 -17.15 -10.21
C THR A 253 -8.04 -16.08 -9.19
N ASN A 254 -7.24 -15.85 -8.15
CA ASN A 254 -7.56 -14.95 -7.03
C ASN A 254 -6.57 -13.79 -6.91
N GLY A 255 -5.80 -13.55 -7.96
CA GLY A 255 -4.77 -12.53 -8.02
C GLY A 255 -3.44 -13.08 -8.50
N SER A 256 -2.49 -12.19 -8.77
CA SER A 256 -1.16 -12.53 -9.25
C SER A 256 -0.10 -11.83 -8.40
N GLY A 257 0.96 -12.52 -8.05
CA GLY A 257 2.00 -12.01 -7.16
C GLY A 257 3.40 -12.46 -7.55
N ALA A 258 4.40 -11.63 -7.25
CA ALA A 258 5.81 -11.93 -7.38
C ALA A 258 6.59 -11.27 -6.23
N ASP A 259 7.81 -11.74 -5.97
CA ASP A 259 8.67 -11.10 -4.99
C ASP A 259 9.25 -9.80 -5.56
N SER A 260 9.08 -8.70 -4.86
CA SER A 260 9.64 -7.40 -5.26
C SER A 260 11.17 -7.40 -5.25
N GLU A 261 11.80 -8.30 -4.50
CA GLU A 261 13.26 -8.45 -4.46
C GLU A 261 13.84 -8.97 -5.78
N ASP A 262 13.03 -9.60 -6.63
CA ASP A 262 13.44 -10.08 -7.95
C ASP A 262 13.49 -8.96 -9.01
N VAL A 263 12.87 -7.80 -8.74
CA VAL A 263 12.75 -6.69 -9.70
C VAL A 263 14.10 -6.16 -10.20
N PRO A 264 15.10 -5.86 -9.33
CA PRO A 264 16.40 -5.38 -9.83
C PRO A 264 17.09 -6.37 -10.77
N ASP A 265 17.07 -7.66 -10.41
CA ASP A 265 17.66 -8.70 -11.23
C ASP A 265 16.94 -8.82 -12.58
N ALA A 266 15.61 -8.75 -12.61
CA ALA A 266 14.80 -8.77 -13.82
C ALA A 266 15.13 -7.60 -14.74
N LEU A 267 15.18 -6.38 -14.20
CA LEU A 267 15.50 -5.15 -14.92
C LEU A 267 16.93 -5.20 -15.50
N ILE A 268 17.89 -5.74 -14.77
CA ILE A 268 19.28 -5.90 -15.23
C ILE A 268 19.36 -6.96 -16.34
N ARG A 269 18.74 -8.11 -16.14
CA ARG A 269 18.91 -9.28 -17.03
C ARG A 269 18.18 -9.11 -18.37
N TYR A 270 16.96 -8.60 -18.32
CA TYR A 270 16.05 -8.62 -19.46
C TYR A 270 15.78 -7.26 -20.07
N PHE A 271 15.97 -6.17 -19.30
CA PHE A 271 15.63 -4.83 -19.75
C PHE A 271 16.80 -3.85 -19.82
N ASN A 272 18.03 -4.36 -19.81
CA ASN A 272 19.25 -3.58 -19.99
C ASN A 272 19.48 -2.45 -18.96
N TYR A 273 18.84 -2.50 -17.79
CA TYR A 273 19.08 -1.53 -16.74
C TYR A 273 20.47 -1.67 -16.12
N SER A 274 20.96 -0.62 -15.50
CA SER A 274 22.28 -0.58 -14.88
C SER A 274 22.40 -1.61 -13.76
N ARG A 275 23.58 -2.28 -13.68
CA ARG A 275 23.91 -3.18 -12.57
C ARG A 275 24.05 -2.47 -11.20
N ARG A 276 23.85 -1.14 -11.17
CA ARG A 276 23.83 -0.37 -9.92
C ARG A 276 22.44 -0.26 -9.32
N ILE A 277 21.40 -0.72 -10.03
CA ILE A 277 20.04 -0.75 -9.49
C ILE A 277 19.99 -1.71 -8.31
N HIS A 278 19.33 -1.31 -7.25
CA HIS A 278 19.13 -2.12 -6.05
C HIS A 278 17.84 -1.68 -5.35
N ILE A 279 17.39 -2.47 -4.41
CA ILE A 279 16.23 -2.14 -3.58
C ILE A 279 16.72 -1.45 -2.32
N GLU A 280 16.04 -0.37 -1.97
CA GLU A 280 16.14 0.27 -0.66
C GLU A 280 14.87 -0.04 0.13
N LYS A 281 15.03 -0.51 1.35
CA LYS A 281 13.89 -0.76 2.25
C LYS A 281 13.77 0.39 3.23
N ARG A 282 12.57 0.92 3.43
CA ARG A 282 12.35 2.01 4.40
C ARG A 282 12.85 1.65 5.79
N SER A 283 12.81 0.36 6.16
CA SER A 283 13.34 -0.15 7.43
C SER A 283 14.85 0.03 7.61
N ASP A 284 15.59 0.23 6.53
CA ASP A 284 17.04 0.34 6.55
C ASP A 284 17.53 1.78 6.80
N PHE A 285 16.58 2.72 6.90
CA PHE A 285 16.82 4.15 7.09
C PHE A 285 16.24 4.64 8.41
N SER A 286 16.88 5.62 9.01
CA SER A 286 16.34 6.34 10.17
C SER A 286 15.23 7.30 9.73
N ASP A 287 14.44 7.80 10.69
CA ASP A 287 13.38 8.78 10.40
C ASP A 287 13.91 10.16 9.98
N GLU A 288 15.23 10.36 10.05
CA GLU A 288 15.90 11.58 9.61
C GLU A 288 16.44 11.50 8.17
N GLU A 289 16.53 10.30 7.60
CA GLU A 289 16.97 10.00 6.22
C GLU A 289 15.77 9.79 5.29
#